data_5de49a81d63f056ad1d5856044ad1c11
#
_entry.id   5de49a81d63f056ad1d5856044ad1c11
#
_cell.length_a   1.000
_cell.length_b   1.000
_cell.length_c   1.000
_cell.angle_alpha   90.00
_cell.angle_beta   90.00
_cell.angle_gamma   90.00
#
_symmetry.space_group_name_H-M   'P 1'
#
loop_
_entity.id
_entity.type
_entity.pdbx_description
1 polymer ?
#
loop_
_entity_poly.entity_id
_entity_poly.type
_entity_poly.pdbx_seq_one_letter_code
_entity_poly.pdbx_strand_id
1 'polypeptide(L)'
;METLLKIVQTVNMYLSDYVLVILLIGAGLYFTIRTKFVQVRCFGEGWRRFFGEFSLNGEKHKAGMSSFQALATAVAAQVGTGNIVGACGAILIGGPGAIFWMWFIAFFGMATIYAEAVLAQETRVVEPDGTILGGPVYYIKRAFPNGFGKFLAGFFAVAIILALGFMGSMVQSNSIGEACQNAFHIPSWVMGLIVSAIAAFIFIGGVQRIASVTEKIVPIMACLYLLGGFIVLIARIRYVPETFGMIFKYAFMPDAIIGGGIGYALKTAISQGAKRGLFSNEAGMGSTPHAHALANVKNPHEQGTVAMIGVFIDTFVVLTMTALVVISTLYAGNGPLAHGAVDGISKTNMAQLAFSSVFGETLGNAFVAICLLFFAFSTIVGWNLFGHINVNYLFGKKANLPYSIIALVFIFLGSCLSNDLVWELTDMFNQLMVLPNVIALMALSGLVAVAARKSGDVHERELRK
;
A
#
# COMPACT_ATOMS: atom_id res chain seq x y z
N MET A 1 -5.40 -4.84 -28.30
CA MET A 1 -4.77 -4.41 -27.04
C MET A 1 -4.97 -2.91 -26.79
N GLU A 2 -4.68 -2.05 -27.75
CA GLU A 2 -4.88 -0.58 -27.63
C GLU A 2 -6.30 -0.14 -27.28
N THR A 3 -7.33 -0.78 -27.88
CA THR A 3 -8.72 -0.47 -27.59
C THR A 3 -9.08 -0.77 -26.12
N LEU A 4 -8.60 -1.90 -25.59
CA LEU A 4 -8.80 -2.27 -24.19
C LEU A 4 -8.11 -1.28 -23.27
N LEU A 5 -6.86 -0.92 -23.57
CA LEU A 5 -6.11 0.07 -22.81
C LEU A 5 -6.86 1.41 -22.75
N LYS A 6 -7.35 1.91 -23.86
CA LYS A 6 -8.15 3.16 -23.92
C LYS A 6 -9.44 3.09 -23.09
N ILE A 7 -10.15 1.95 -23.14
CA ILE A 7 -11.35 1.76 -22.32
C ILE A 7 -11.01 1.80 -20.85
N VAL A 8 -9.99 1.05 -20.42
CA VAL A 8 -9.57 0.99 -19.02
C VAL A 8 -9.08 2.36 -18.54
N GLN A 9 -8.30 3.07 -19.34
CA GLN A 9 -7.86 4.45 -19.04
C GLN A 9 -9.04 5.41 -18.88
N THR A 10 -10.06 5.30 -19.74
CA THR A 10 -11.26 6.14 -19.64
C THR A 10 -12.03 5.84 -18.35
N VAL A 11 -12.21 4.56 -18.01
CA VAL A 11 -12.85 4.16 -16.74
C VAL A 11 -12.06 4.66 -15.55
N ASN A 12 -10.73 4.48 -15.55
CA ASN A 12 -9.85 4.95 -14.49
C ASN A 12 -9.88 6.47 -14.32
N MET A 13 -9.97 7.22 -15.40
CA MET A 13 -10.08 8.68 -15.31
C MET A 13 -11.31 9.10 -14.47
N TYR A 14 -12.49 8.51 -14.73
CA TYR A 14 -13.68 8.82 -13.95
C TYR A 14 -13.60 8.30 -12.51
N LEU A 15 -13.11 7.07 -12.33
CA LEU A 15 -12.97 6.48 -11.00
C LEU A 15 -11.94 7.23 -10.16
N SER A 16 -10.75 7.52 -10.70
CA SER A 16 -9.66 8.17 -9.95
C SER A 16 -9.96 9.63 -9.64
N ASP A 17 -10.40 10.38 -10.66
CA ASP A 17 -10.47 11.84 -10.56
C ASP A 17 -11.66 12.32 -9.71
N TYR A 18 -12.71 11.52 -9.63
CA TYR A 18 -13.95 11.94 -8.96
C TYR A 18 -14.34 10.98 -7.84
N VAL A 19 -14.55 9.70 -8.14
CA VAL A 19 -15.11 8.75 -7.18
C VAL A 19 -14.13 8.47 -6.06
N LEU A 20 -12.90 8.12 -6.41
CA LEU A 20 -11.86 7.74 -5.45
C LEU A 20 -11.50 8.90 -4.50
N VAL A 21 -11.24 10.09 -5.06
CA VAL A 21 -10.86 11.27 -4.27
C VAL A 21 -11.96 11.60 -3.25
N ILE A 22 -13.23 11.64 -3.71
CA ILE A 22 -14.38 11.94 -2.83
C ILE A 22 -14.53 10.86 -1.75
N LEU A 23 -14.43 9.58 -2.10
CA LEU A 23 -14.60 8.49 -1.14
C LEU A 23 -13.49 8.44 -0.11
N LEU A 24 -12.23 8.57 -0.53
CA LEU A 24 -11.10 8.50 0.39
C LEU A 24 -11.06 9.68 1.35
N ILE A 25 -11.19 10.90 0.82
CA ILE A 25 -11.21 12.11 1.64
C ILE A 25 -12.47 12.12 2.51
N GLY A 26 -13.62 11.80 1.94
CA GLY A 26 -14.90 11.79 2.65
C GLY A 26 -14.93 10.77 3.78
N ALA A 27 -14.53 9.52 3.53
CA ALA A 27 -14.45 8.49 4.54
C ALA A 27 -13.41 8.84 5.62
N GLY A 28 -12.21 9.26 5.19
CA GLY A 28 -11.14 9.64 6.10
C GLY A 28 -11.53 10.80 7.02
N LEU A 29 -12.15 11.83 6.48
CA LEU A 29 -12.66 12.97 7.25
C LEU A 29 -13.78 12.54 8.23
N TYR A 30 -14.72 11.74 7.73
CA TYR A 30 -15.81 11.20 8.54
C TYR A 30 -15.28 10.40 9.74
N PHE A 31 -14.38 9.45 9.51
CA PHE A 31 -13.80 8.67 10.60
C PHE A 31 -12.91 9.49 11.50
N THR A 32 -12.16 10.45 10.99
CA THR A 32 -11.38 11.40 11.80
C THR A 32 -12.28 12.12 12.82
N ILE A 33 -13.40 12.67 12.37
CA ILE A 33 -14.37 13.37 13.24
C ILE A 33 -15.07 12.36 14.16
N ARG A 34 -15.55 11.24 13.63
CA ARG A 34 -16.32 10.22 14.36
C ARG A 34 -15.54 9.57 15.47
N THR A 35 -14.23 9.40 15.28
CA THR A 35 -13.30 8.82 16.27
C THR A 35 -12.57 9.88 17.11
N LYS A 36 -12.93 11.16 16.96
CA LYS A 36 -12.31 12.30 17.66
C LYS A 36 -10.80 12.36 17.42
N PHE A 37 -10.39 12.38 16.14
CA PHE A 37 -8.98 12.44 15.71
C PHE A 37 -8.13 11.31 16.30
N VAL A 38 -8.58 10.06 16.18
CA VAL A 38 -7.88 8.88 16.71
C VAL A 38 -6.42 8.81 16.24
N GLN A 39 -6.14 9.20 15.00
CA GLN A 39 -4.80 9.21 14.42
C GLN A 39 -3.85 10.21 15.10
N VAL A 40 -4.36 11.20 15.81
CA VAL A 40 -3.55 12.13 16.62
C VAL A 40 -3.55 11.69 18.09
N ARG A 41 -4.74 11.46 18.64
CA ARG A 41 -4.95 11.17 20.05
C ARG A 41 -4.33 9.84 20.48
N CYS A 42 -4.42 8.82 19.65
CA CYS A 42 -3.92 7.46 19.95
C CYS A 42 -2.62 7.12 19.19
N PHE A 43 -1.98 8.10 18.54
CA PHE A 43 -0.72 7.87 17.81
C PHE A 43 0.38 7.33 18.71
N GLY A 44 0.58 7.97 19.87
CA GLY A 44 1.60 7.54 20.84
C GLY A 44 1.34 6.15 21.45
N GLU A 45 0.06 5.74 21.57
CA GLU A 45 -0.31 4.38 21.97
C GLU A 45 0.07 3.37 20.88
N GLY A 46 -0.32 3.63 19.62
CA GLY A 46 0.04 2.77 18.49
C GLY A 46 1.55 2.63 18.35
N TRP A 47 2.30 3.72 18.50
CA TRP A 47 3.77 3.72 18.45
C TRP A 47 4.40 2.87 19.55
N ARG A 48 3.92 2.98 20.80
CA ARG A 48 4.39 2.15 21.91
C ARG A 48 4.09 0.66 21.69
N ARG A 49 2.91 0.34 21.17
CA ARG A 49 2.53 -1.05 20.84
C ARG A 49 3.41 -1.62 19.75
N PHE A 50 3.65 -0.84 18.68
CA PHE A 50 4.54 -1.24 17.60
C PHE A 50 5.93 -1.65 18.11
N PHE A 51 6.57 -0.81 18.93
CA PHE A 51 7.89 -1.14 19.47
C PHE A 51 7.86 -2.14 20.63
N GLY A 52 6.81 -2.16 21.43
CA GLY A 52 6.68 -3.09 22.54
C GLY A 52 6.45 -4.54 22.13
N GLU A 53 5.87 -4.75 20.96
CA GLU A 53 5.58 -6.08 20.40
C GLU A 53 6.55 -6.44 19.25
N PHE A 54 7.56 -5.61 18.99
CA PHE A 54 8.56 -5.84 17.96
C PHE A 54 9.38 -7.10 18.29
N SER A 55 9.31 -8.10 17.41
CA SER A 55 10.06 -9.33 17.51
C SER A 55 10.38 -9.88 16.14
N LEU A 56 11.66 -10.21 15.90
CA LEU A 56 12.11 -10.89 14.68
C LEU A 56 11.93 -12.42 14.73
N ASN A 57 11.63 -12.95 15.91
CA ASN A 57 11.38 -14.37 16.16
C ASN A 57 10.09 -14.54 16.97
N GLY A 58 8.98 -14.02 16.43
CA GLY A 58 7.69 -14.07 17.08
C GLY A 58 7.25 -15.48 17.46
N GLU A 59 6.48 -15.61 18.55
CA GLU A 59 5.96 -16.89 19.00
C GLU A 59 5.08 -17.52 17.92
N LYS A 60 5.24 -18.82 17.74
CA LYS A 60 4.37 -19.60 16.85
C LYS A 60 3.01 -19.77 17.54
N HIS A 61 2.03 -19.04 17.10
CA HIS A 61 0.64 -19.24 17.53
C HIS A 61 0.05 -20.47 16.85
N LYS A 62 -0.75 -21.25 17.59
CA LYS A 62 -1.48 -22.39 17.02
C LYS A 62 -2.50 -21.96 15.96
N ALA A 63 -3.02 -20.73 16.09
CA ALA A 63 -3.92 -20.09 15.13
C ALA A 63 -3.69 -18.58 15.12
N GLY A 64 -3.80 -17.94 13.94
CA GLY A 64 -3.59 -16.51 13.77
C GLY A 64 -2.11 -16.09 13.78
N MET A 65 -1.88 -14.83 14.10
CA MET A 65 -0.59 -14.15 14.12
C MET A 65 -0.45 -13.31 15.39
N SER A 66 0.77 -12.96 15.82
CA SER A 66 0.95 -11.88 16.79
C SER A 66 0.49 -10.55 16.17
N SER A 67 0.24 -9.53 17.00
CA SER A 67 -0.10 -8.19 16.49
C SER A 67 1.01 -7.63 15.60
N PHE A 68 2.26 -7.85 15.98
CA PHE A 68 3.42 -7.46 15.15
C PHE A 68 3.50 -8.23 13.82
N GLN A 69 3.27 -9.54 13.82
CA GLN A 69 3.24 -10.34 12.58
C GLN A 69 2.12 -9.89 11.63
N ALA A 70 0.93 -9.59 12.18
CA ALA A 70 -0.18 -9.07 11.41
C ALA A 70 0.13 -7.68 10.83
N LEU A 71 0.75 -6.80 11.61
CA LEU A 71 1.22 -5.51 11.12
C LEU A 71 2.32 -5.68 10.07
N ALA A 72 3.32 -6.52 10.32
CA ALA A 72 4.39 -6.77 9.35
C ALA A 72 3.84 -7.33 8.02
N THR A 73 2.81 -8.18 8.09
CA THR A 73 2.11 -8.68 6.89
C THR A 73 1.34 -7.57 6.17
N ALA A 74 0.67 -6.69 6.92
CA ALA A 74 0.00 -5.53 6.35
C ALA A 74 1.00 -4.54 5.72
N VAL A 75 2.09 -4.22 6.43
CA VAL A 75 3.16 -3.34 5.92
C VAL A 75 3.89 -3.98 4.73
N ALA A 76 4.07 -5.31 4.71
CA ALA A 76 4.62 -6.01 3.55
C ALA A 76 3.74 -5.83 2.30
N ALA A 77 2.42 -5.80 2.47
CA ALA A 77 1.48 -5.53 1.40
C ALA A 77 1.52 -4.06 0.96
N GLN A 78 1.61 -3.12 1.90
CA GLN A 78 1.63 -1.68 1.66
C GLN A 78 2.96 -1.23 1.04
N VAL A 79 4.09 -1.55 1.68
CA VAL A 79 5.42 -1.09 1.26
C VAL A 79 5.95 -1.94 0.11
N GLY A 80 5.61 -1.53 -1.10
CA GLY A 80 5.94 -2.22 -2.36
C GLY A 80 6.42 -1.28 -3.45
N THR A 81 6.10 -1.62 -4.70
CA THR A 81 6.38 -0.72 -5.85
C THR A 81 5.71 0.63 -5.71
N GLY A 82 4.61 0.73 -4.95
CA GLY A 82 3.90 1.99 -4.68
C GLY A 82 4.79 3.07 -4.10
N ASN A 83 5.65 2.71 -3.15
CA ASN A 83 6.53 3.64 -2.44
C ASN A 83 7.70 4.13 -3.28
N ILE A 84 8.12 3.38 -4.29
CA ILE A 84 9.24 3.75 -5.18
C ILE A 84 8.69 4.16 -6.55
N VAL A 85 8.21 3.22 -7.35
CA VAL A 85 7.73 3.48 -8.73
C VAL A 85 6.44 4.28 -8.73
N GLY A 86 5.52 4.01 -7.79
CA GLY A 86 4.28 4.77 -7.64
C GLY A 86 4.52 6.23 -7.27
N ALA A 87 5.41 6.49 -6.31
CA ALA A 87 5.81 7.83 -5.91
C ALA A 87 6.50 8.58 -7.08
N CYS A 88 7.41 7.92 -7.80
CA CYS A 88 8.03 8.46 -9.01
C CYS A 88 6.99 8.81 -10.07
N GLY A 89 6.01 7.93 -10.30
CA GLY A 89 4.91 8.18 -11.24
C GLY A 89 4.02 9.35 -10.83
N ALA A 90 3.73 9.50 -9.53
CA ALA A 90 2.99 10.65 -9.00
C ALA A 90 3.75 11.97 -9.25
N ILE A 91 5.06 11.98 -8.98
CA ILE A 91 5.91 13.16 -9.18
C ILE A 91 6.04 13.47 -10.68
N LEU A 92 6.23 12.46 -11.52
CA LEU A 92 6.42 12.64 -12.96
C LEU A 92 5.17 13.22 -13.66
N ILE A 93 3.97 12.74 -13.26
CA ILE A 93 2.69 13.13 -13.89
C ILE A 93 2.04 14.31 -13.16
N GLY A 94 2.06 14.30 -11.83
CA GLY A 94 1.39 15.30 -10.99
C GLY A 94 2.32 16.39 -10.45
N GLY A 95 3.61 16.33 -10.78
CA GLY A 95 4.65 17.22 -10.23
C GLY A 95 4.96 16.93 -8.75
N PRO A 96 5.96 17.63 -8.18
CA PRO A 96 6.34 17.49 -6.76
C PRO A 96 5.18 17.70 -5.78
N GLY A 97 4.18 18.50 -6.14
CA GLY A 97 2.99 18.78 -5.34
C GLY A 97 2.07 17.57 -5.11
N ALA A 98 2.14 16.53 -5.95
CA ALA A 98 1.39 15.30 -5.76
C ALA A 98 1.74 14.63 -4.42
N ILE A 99 2.96 14.79 -3.92
CA ILE A 99 3.42 14.24 -2.64
C ILE A 99 2.66 14.87 -1.46
N PHE A 100 2.39 16.17 -1.49
CA PHE A 100 1.55 16.81 -0.49
C PHE A 100 0.17 16.16 -0.41
N TRP A 101 -0.44 15.87 -1.56
CA TRP A 101 -1.75 15.23 -1.62
C TRP A 101 -1.71 13.78 -1.17
N MET A 102 -0.60 13.07 -1.39
CA MET A 102 -0.40 11.74 -0.80
C MET A 102 -0.35 11.82 0.74
N TRP A 103 0.38 12.77 1.32
CA TRP A 103 0.40 13.00 2.78
C TRP A 103 -0.99 13.36 3.32
N PHE A 104 -1.69 14.26 2.63
CA PHE A 104 -3.02 14.70 3.02
C PHE A 104 -3.99 13.51 3.10
N ILE A 105 -4.03 12.69 2.07
CA ILE A 105 -4.89 11.51 2.01
C ILE A 105 -4.47 10.46 3.04
N ALA A 106 -3.17 10.23 3.23
CA ALA A 106 -2.66 9.30 4.23
C ALA A 106 -3.02 9.72 5.66
N PHE A 107 -2.95 11.01 5.98
CA PHE A 107 -3.35 11.51 7.30
C PHE A 107 -4.80 11.16 7.64
N PHE A 108 -5.72 11.38 6.72
CA PHE A 108 -7.12 10.98 6.88
C PHE A 108 -7.29 9.47 6.74
N GLY A 109 -6.51 8.84 5.87
CA GLY A 109 -6.45 7.39 5.69
C GLY A 109 -6.09 6.63 6.97
N MET A 110 -5.27 7.21 7.85
CA MET A 110 -4.97 6.61 9.17
C MET A 110 -6.23 6.37 10.01
N ALA A 111 -7.23 7.27 9.96
CA ALA A 111 -8.50 7.06 10.64
C ALA A 111 -9.37 6.00 9.93
N THR A 112 -9.27 5.91 8.60
CA THR A 112 -9.98 4.89 7.83
C THR A 112 -9.41 3.50 8.10
N ILE A 113 -8.08 3.33 8.07
CA ILE A 113 -7.47 2.02 8.34
C ILE A 113 -7.66 1.57 9.78
N TYR A 114 -7.74 2.52 10.73
CA TYR A 114 -8.16 2.24 12.09
C TYR A 114 -9.55 1.59 12.10
N ALA A 115 -10.51 2.18 11.38
CA ALA A 115 -11.86 1.65 11.28
C ALA A 115 -11.89 0.26 10.63
N GLU A 116 -11.11 0.06 9.57
CA GLU A 116 -10.96 -1.20 8.87
C GLU A 116 -10.43 -2.30 9.80
N ALA A 117 -9.35 -2.02 10.52
CA ALA A 117 -8.73 -2.99 11.43
C ALA A 117 -9.63 -3.33 12.63
N VAL A 118 -10.31 -2.32 13.20
CA VAL A 118 -11.31 -2.53 14.26
C VAL A 118 -12.43 -3.45 13.78
N LEU A 119 -13.02 -3.17 12.61
CA LEU A 119 -14.11 -3.99 12.08
C LEU A 119 -13.65 -5.39 11.68
N ALA A 120 -12.43 -5.52 11.17
CA ALA A 120 -11.84 -6.81 10.85
C ALA A 120 -11.72 -7.70 12.10
N GLN A 121 -11.32 -7.13 13.23
CA GLN A 121 -11.27 -7.83 14.52
C GLN A 121 -12.66 -8.15 15.09
N GLU A 122 -13.60 -7.22 15.00
CA GLU A 122 -14.97 -7.37 15.51
C GLU A 122 -15.80 -8.41 14.74
N THR A 123 -15.47 -8.67 13.49
CA THR A 123 -16.27 -9.50 12.59
C THR A 123 -15.57 -10.77 12.13
N ARG A 124 -14.35 -11.02 12.60
CA ARG A 124 -13.62 -12.25 12.26
C ARG A 124 -14.34 -13.49 12.73
N VAL A 125 -14.17 -14.56 12.00
CA VAL A 125 -14.73 -15.88 12.32
C VAL A 125 -13.59 -16.84 12.62
N VAL A 126 -13.75 -17.60 13.69
CA VAL A 126 -12.83 -18.70 14.03
C VAL A 126 -13.55 -20.00 13.68
N GLU A 127 -12.99 -20.74 12.74
CA GLU A 127 -13.52 -22.04 12.33
C GLU A 127 -13.23 -23.12 13.39
N PRO A 128 -13.94 -24.26 13.36
CA PRO A 128 -13.72 -25.35 14.34
C PRO A 128 -12.30 -25.92 14.35
N ASP A 129 -11.58 -25.82 13.24
CA ASP A 129 -10.17 -26.24 13.12
C ASP A 129 -9.17 -25.17 13.62
N GLY A 130 -9.67 -24.06 14.17
CA GLY A 130 -8.87 -22.93 14.64
C GLY A 130 -8.47 -21.94 13.55
N THR A 131 -8.84 -22.16 12.29
CA THR A 131 -8.54 -21.20 11.21
C THR A 131 -9.28 -19.89 11.45
N ILE A 132 -8.55 -18.77 11.43
CA ILE A 132 -9.14 -17.43 11.55
C ILE A 132 -9.38 -16.90 10.15
N LEU A 133 -10.60 -16.44 9.89
CA LEU A 133 -11.04 -15.80 8.65
C LEU A 133 -11.61 -14.43 8.99
N GLY A 134 -11.26 -13.42 8.19
CA GLY A 134 -11.74 -12.05 8.40
C GLY A 134 -11.40 -11.14 7.23
N GLY A 135 -11.78 -9.90 7.34
CA GLY A 135 -11.64 -8.88 6.29
C GLY A 135 -12.98 -8.38 5.78
N PRO A 136 -13.00 -7.58 4.69
CA PRO A 136 -14.20 -6.87 4.26
C PRO A 136 -15.43 -7.73 4.00
N VAL A 137 -15.28 -8.90 3.42
CA VAL A 137 -16.44 -9.78 3.13
C VAL A 137 -17.24 -10.12 4.40
N TYR A 138 -16.59 -10.18 5.55
CA TYR A 138 -17.22 -10.49 6.82
C TYR A 138 -17.95 -9.28 7.40
N TYR A 139 -17.33 -8.10 7.43
CA TYR A 139 -18.02 -6.91 7.91
C TYR A 139 -19.05 -6.36 6.92
N ILE A 140 -18.89 -6.56 5.60
CA ILE A 140 -19.94 -6.25 4.61
C ILE A 140 -21.20 -7.08 4.91
N LYS A 141 -21.05 -8.38 5.14
CA LYS A 141 -22.18 -9.26 5.52
C LYS A 141 -22.78 -8.91 6.87
N ARG A 142 -21.98 -8.43 7.80
CA ARG A 142 -22.44 -7.91 9.10
C ARG A 142 -23.24 -6.62 8.94
N ALA A 143 -22.78 -5.72 8.06
CA ALA A 143 -23.48 -4.47 7.77
C ALA A 143 -24.83 -4.70 7.06
N PHE A 144 -24.84 -5.66 6.13
CA PHE A 144 -26.01 -5.96 5.29
C PHE A 144 -26.29 -7.47 5.29
N PRO A 145 -27.08 -8.00 6.25
CA PRO A 145 -27.35 -9.43 6.37
C PRO A 145 -28.35 -9.98 5.34
N ASN A 146 -28.55 -9.31 4.22
CA ASN A 146 -29.52 -9.62 3.16
C ASN A 146 -28.83 -9.97 1.82
N GLY A 147 -29.62 -10.10 0.75
CA GLY A 147 -29.14 -10.38 -0.61
C GLY A 147 -28.16 -9.32 -1.12
N PHE A 148 -28.37 -8.06 -0.81
CA PHE A 148 -27.48 -6.95 -1.19
C PHE A 148 -26.10 -7.12 -0.57
N GLY A 149 -26.02 -7.46 0.73
CA GLY A 149 -24.73 -7.69 1.37
C GLY A 149 -23.98 -8.91 0.83
N LYS A 150 -24.70 -9.98 0.44
CA LYS A 150 -24.09 -11.13 -0.25
C LYS A 150 -23.49 -10.73 -1.59
N PHE A 151 -24.24 -9.96 -2.38
CA PHE A 151 -23.74 -9.41 -3.67
C PHE A 151 -22.51 -8.54 -3.46
N LEU A 152 -22.58 -7.60 -2.53
CA LEU A 152 -21.51 -6.64 -2.27
C LEU A 152 -20.23 -7.32 -1.78
N ALA A 153 -20.36 -8.32 -0.90
CA ALA A 153 -19.24 -9.13 -0.41
C ALA A 153 -18.63 -10.00 -1.54
N GLY A 154 -19.47 -10.59 -2.38
CA GLY A 154 -19.01 -11.32 -3.57
C GLY A 154 -18.28 -10.43 -4.56
N PHE A 155 -18.82 -9.25 -4.85
CA PHE A 155 -18.18 -8.25 -5.70
C PHE A 155 -16.81 -7.83 -5.16
N PHE A 156 -16.72 -7.51 -3.86
CA PHE A 156 -15.44 -7.22 -3.21
C PHE A 156 -14.45 -8.37 -3.33
N ALA A 157 -14.89 -9.60 -3.05
CA ALA A 157 -14.02 -10.78 -3.10
C ALA A 157 -13.46 -11.02 -4.52
N VAL A 158 -14.27 -10.86 -5.57
CA VAL A 158 -13.80 -10.95 -6.95
C VAL A 158 -12.83 -9.81 -7.27
N ALA A 159 -13.18 -8.58 -6.89
CA ALA A 159 -12.34 -7.40 -7.16
C ALA A 159 -10.94 -7.55 -6.54
N ILE A 160 -10.83 -7.97 -5.27
CA ILE A 160 -9.53 -8.13 -4.59
C ILE A 160 -8.69 -9.28 -5.18
N ILE A 161 -9.31 -10.38 -5.60
CA ILE A 161 -8.60 -11.48 -6.27
C ILE A 161 -7.98 -10.97 -7.58
N LEU A 162 -8.75 -10.23 -8.37
CA LEU A 162 -8.27 -9.66 -9.63
C LEU A 162 -7.24 -8.55 -9.39
N ALA A 163 -7.51 -7.64 -8.44
CA ALA A 163 -6.65 -6.51 -8.13
C ALA A 163 -5.29 -6.94 -7.59
N LEU A 164 -5.28 -7.67 -6.48
CA LEU A 164 -4.06 -7.98 -5.72
C LEU A 164 -3.51 -9.35 -6.05
N GLY A 165 -4.39 -10.35 -6.14
CA GLY A 165 -4.00 -11.73 -6.43
C GLY A 165 -3.35 -11.88 -7.80
N PHE A 166 -3.81 -11.16 -8.80
CA PHE A 166 -3.36 -11.29 -10.17
C PHE A 166 -2.70 -10.01 -10.70
N MET A 167 -3.45 -8.95 -11.01
CA MET A 167 -2.92 -7.77 -11.70
C MET A 167 -1.87 -7.02 -10.88
N GLY A 168 -2.10 -6.82 -9.60
CA GLY A 168 -1.14 -6.17 -8.71
C GLY A 168 0.16 -6.95 -8.55
N SER A 169 0.06 -8.28 -8.43
CA SER A 169 1.24 -9.15 -8.40
C SER A 169 2.04 -9.09 -9.71
N MET A 170 1.38 -8.89 -10.86
CA MET A 170 2.05 -8.61 -12.14
C MET A 170 2.83 -7.30 -12.09
N VAL A 171 2.25 -6.22 -11.54
CA VAL A 171 2.94 -4.91 -11.41
C VAL A 171 4.20 -5.05 -10.56
N GLN A 172 4.12 -5.79 -9.45
CA GLN A 172 5.26 -6.01 -8.57
C GLN A 172 6.37 -6.77 -9.32
N SER A 173 6.03 -7.87 -9.98
CA SER A 173 6.99 -8.69 -10.73
C SER A 173 7.59 -7.94 -11.93
N ASN A 174 6.79 -7.15 -12.64
CA ASN A 174 7.26 -6.30 -13.74
C ASN A 174 8.31 -5.30 -13.25
N SER A 175 8.02 -4.59 -12.17
CA SER A 175 8.93 -3.59 -11.59
C SER A 175 10.26 -4.21 -11.12
N ILE A 176 10.22 -5.42 -10.53
CA ILE A 176 11.44 -6.18 -10.19
C ILE A 176 12.24 -6.49 -11.47
N GLY A 177 11.56 -7.01 -12.49
CA GLY A 177 12.18 -7.38 -13.76
C GLY A 177 12.88 -6.20 -14.42
N GLU A 178 12.20 -5.07 -14.57
CA GLU A 178 12.76 -3.86 -15.17
C GLU A 178 13.95 -3.29 -14.37
N ALA A 179 13.83 -3.21 -13.05
CA ALA A 179 14.91 -2.69 -12.21
C ALA A 179 16.17 -3.58 -12.25
N CYS A 180 15.99 -4.91 -12.25
CA CYS A 180 17.11 -5.85 -12.37
C CYS A 180 17.70 -5.87 -13.78
N GLN A 181 16.90 -5.67 -14.81
CA GLN A 181 17.40 -5.54 -16.17
C GLN A 181 18.27 -4.29 -16.32
N ASN A 182 17.84 -3.15 -15.76
CA ASN A 182 18.60 -1.92 -15.78
C ASN A 182 19.90 -2.02 -14.96
N ALA A 183 19.87 -2.68 -13.80
CA ALA A 183 21.00 -2.74 -12.88
C ALA A 183 22.02 -3.84 -13.19
N PHE A 184 21.55 -5.03 -13.57
CA PHE A 184 22.34 -6.25 -13.67
C PHE A 184 22.34 -6.88 -15.06
N HIS A 185 21.61 -6.28 -16.01
CA HIS A 185 21.39 -6.80 -17.37
C HIS A 185 20.77 -8.21 -17.38
N ILE A 186 20.05 -8.57 -16.30
CA ILE A 186 19.31 -9.83 -16.21
C ILE A 186 17.98 -9.65 -16.96
N PRO A 187 17.65 -10.46 -17.96
CA PRO A 187 16.37 -10.36 -18.65
C PRO A 187 15.18 -10.46 -17.69
N SER A 188 14.17 -9.59 -17.86
CA SER A 188 13.03 -9.52 -16.93
C SER A 188 12.31 -10.85 -16.74
N TRP A 189 12.17 -11.68 -17.79
CA TRP A 189 11.55 -13.00 -17.70
C TRP A 189 12.31 -13.97 -16.78
N VAL A 190 13.66 -13.87 -16.71
CA VAL A 190 14.48 -14.68 -15.80
C VAL A 190 14.17 -14.29 -14.35
N MET A 191 14.08 -12.99 -14.08
CA MET A 191 13.68 -12.51 -12.75
C MET A 191 12.25 -12.93 -12.41
N GLY A 192 11.32 -12.90 -13.36
CA GLY A 192 9.96 -13.40 -13.17
C GLY A 192 9.92 -14.87 -12.80
N LEU A 193 10.76 -15.70 -13.42
CA LEU A 193 10.87 -17.12 -13.08
C LEU A 193 11.43 -17.33 -11.66
N ILE A 194 12.48 -16.59 -11.28
CA ILE A 194 13.09 -16.65 -9.94
C ILE A 194 12.06 -16.22 -8.88
N VAL A 195 11.40 -15.08 -9.09
CA VAL A 195 10.39 -14.55 -8.17
C VAL A 195 9.22 -15.54 -8.00
N SER A 196 8.73 -16.12 -9.12
CA SER A 196 7.65 -17.11 -9.08
C SER A 196 8.06 -18.38 -8.35
N ALA A 197 9.30 -18.87 -8.53
CA ALA A 197 9.79 -20.06 -7.85
C ALA A 197 9.91 -19.85 -6.32
N ILE A 198 10.43 -18.70 -5.89
CA ILE A 198 10.53 -18.36 -4.47
C ILE A 198 9.13 -18.15 -3.86
N ALA A 199 8.24 -17.47 -4.59
CA ALA A 199 6.84 -17.27 -4.18
C ALA A 199 6.12 -18.62 -4.03
N ALA A 200 6.30 -19.57 -4.95
CA ALA A 200 5.71 -20.91 -4.86
C ALA A 200 6.11 -21.62 -3.55
N PHE A 201 7.40 -21.56 -3.20
CA PHE A 201 7.89 -22.16 -1.95
C PHE A 201 7.21 -21.54 -0.71
N ILE A 202 6.96 -20.21 -0.72
CA ILE A 202 6.32 -19.52 0.41
C ILE A 202 4.82 -19.83 0.45
N PHE A 203 4.13 -19.79 -0.69
CA PHE A 203 2.68 -20.02 -0.78
C PHE A 203 2.28 -21.42 -0.29
N ILE A 204 3.07 -22.46 -0.61
CA ILE A 204 2.85 -23.83 -0.13
C ILE A 204 2.88 -23.91 1.41
N GLY A 205 3.65 -23.04 2.08
CA GLY A 205 3.75 -23.00 3.54
C GLY A 205 2.58 -22.29 4.24
N GLY A 206 1.66 -21.69 3.47
CA GLY A 206 0.46 -21.03 3.99
C GLY A 206 0.73 -19.84 4.91
N VAL A 207 -0.31 -19.46 5.67
CA VAL A 207 -0.35 -18.25 6.51
C VAL A 207 0.85 -18.13 7.46
N GLN A 208 1.27 -19.23 8.11
CA GLN A 208 2.37 -19.24 9.08
C GLN A 208 3.72 -18.93 8.42
N ARG A 209 3.96 -19.43 7.21
CA ARG A 209 5.19 -19.15 6.47
C ARG A 209 5.19 -17.71 5.96
N ILE A 210 4.06 -17.23 5.47
CA ILE A 210 3.88 -15.84 5.06
C ILE A 210 4.21 -14.92 6.23
N ALA A 211 3.60 -15.12 7.40
CA ALA A 211 3.86 -14.33 8.60
C ALA A 211 5.34 -14.34 9.00
N SER A 212 5.98 -15.52 9.00
CA SER A 212 7.40 -15.65 9.37
C SER A 212 8.35 -14.99 8.36
N VAL A 213 7.98 -14.93 7.10
CA VAL A 213 8.76 -14.26 6.06
C VAL A 213 8.60 -12.74 6.17
N THR A 214 7.37 -12.25 6.29
CA THR A 214 7.08 -10.80 6.33
C THR A 214 7.64 -10.14 7.59
N GLU A 215 7.56 -10.78 8.78
CA GLU A 215 8.12 -10.23 10.02
C GLU A 215 9.62 -9.95 9.96
N LYS A 216 10.36 -10.69 9.10
CA LYS A 216 11.81 -10.54 8.92
C LYS A 216 12.16 -9.60 7.78
N ILE A 217 11.49 -9.75 6.63
CA ILE A 217 11.79 -8.97 5.43
C ILE A 217 11.47 -7.49 5.65
N VAL A 218 10.32 -7.17 6.28
CA VAL A 218 9.84 -5.78 6.39
C VAL A 218 10.82 -4.87 7.14
N PRO A 219 11.32 -5.21 8.33
CA PRO A 219 12.30 -4.35 8.99
C PRO A 219 13.62 -4.23 8.22
N ILE A 220 14.10 -5.33 7.62
CA ILE A 220 15.36 -5.33 6.85
C ILE A 220 15.24 -4.42 5.63
N MET A 221 14.17 -4.57 4.84
CA MET A 221 13.98 -3.76 3.64
C MET A 221 13.81 -2.27 3.97
N ALA A 222 13.06 -1.95 5.03
CA ALA A 222 12.85 -0.58 5.45
C ALA A 222 14.16 0.07 5.92
N CYS A 223 14.93 -0.62 6.78
CA CYS A 223 16.22 -0.12 7.25
C CYS A 223 17.20 0.08 6.10
N LEU A 224 17.32 -0.89 5.19
CA LEU A 224 18.21 -0.79 4.04
C LEU A 224 17.88 0.44 3.17
N TYR A 225 16.60 0.59 2.83
CA TYR A 225 16.14 1.69 1.98
C TYR A 225 16.31 3.06 2.64
N LEU A 226 15.93 3.18 3.91
CA LEU A 226 16.05 4.43 4.66
C LEU A 226 17.52 4.83 4.85
N LEU A 227 18.41 3.89 5.14
CA LEU A 227 19.84 4.18 5.25
C LEU A 227 20.41 4.72 3.93
N GLY A 228 20.11 4.09 2.80
CA GLY A 228 20.53 4.60 1.49
C GLY A 228 19.94 5.97 1.18
N GLY A 229 18.65 6.17 1.47
CA GLY A 229 17.97 7.46 1.29
C GLY A 229 18.59 8.55 2.15
N PHE A 230 18.91 8.29 3.42
CA PHE A 230 19.60 9.26 4.30
C PHE A 230 20.98 9.64 3.78
N ILE A 231 21.75 8.69 3.22
CA ILE A 231 23.05 9.01 2.61
C ILE A 231 22.87 10.01 1.45
N VAL A 232 21.88 9.76 0.58
CA VAL A 232 21.57 10.70 -0.52
C VAL A 232 21.14 12.07 0.01
N LEU A 233 20.25 12.11 1.01
CA LEU A 233 19.78 13.37 1.58
C LEU A 233 20.90 14.16 2.29
N ILE A 234 21.84 13.49 2.94
CA ILE A 234 23.02 14.13 3.53
C ILE A 234 23.88 14.73 2.42
N ALA A 235 24.13 14.01 1.34
CA ALA A 235 24.86 14.52 0.18
C ALA A 235 24.15 15.71 -0.51
N ARG A 236 22.80 15.72 -0.46
CA ARG A 236 21.95 16.74 -1.05
C ARG A 236 21.33 17.70 -0.03
N ILE A 237 21.89 17.81 1.18
CA ILE A 237 21.30 18.54 2.32
C ILE A 237 20.94 20.00 1.99
N ARG A 238 21.73 20.65 1.13
CA ARG A 238 21.48 22.05 0.70
C ARG A 238 20.19 22.21 -0.10
N TYR A 239 19.72 21.16 -0.77
CA TYR A 239 18.53 21.16 -1.61
C TYR A 239 17.27 20.62 -0.88
N VAL A 240 17.42 20.12 0.34
CA VAL A 240 16.28 19.62 1.14
C VAL A 240 15.26 20.73 1.44
N PRO A 241 15.64 21.95 1.86
CA PRO A 241 14.67 23.04 2.04
C PRO A 241 13.92 23.41 0.76
N GLU A 242 14.63 23.48 -0.38
CA GLU A 242 14.04 23.74 -1.70
C GLU A 242 13.06 22.63 -2.07
N THR A 243 13.41 21.36 -1.81
CA THR A 243 12.55 20.19 -2.04
C THR A 243 11.22 20.31 -1.30
N PHE A 244 11.24 20.63 -0.02
CA PHE A 244 10.00 20.89 0.74
C PHE A 244 9.23 22.08 0.18
N GLY A 245 9.93 23.17 -0.16
CA GLY A 245 9.34 24.32 -0.82
C GLY A 245 8.61 23.95 -2.12
N MET A 246 9.21 23.09 -2.95
CA MET A 246 8.59 22.59 -4.18
C MET A 246 7.34 21.75 -3.90
N ILE A 247 7.39 20.83 -2.91
CA ILE A 247 6.24 19.99 -2.53
C ILE A 247 5.05 20.87 -2.12
N PHE A 248 5.26 21.85 -1.25
CA PHE A 248 4.18 22.73 -0.79
C PHE A 248 3.71 23.72 -1.85
N LYS A 249 4.64 24.36 -2.57
CA LYS A 249 4.30 25.33 -3.62
C LYS A 249 3.49 24.68 -4.73
N TYR A 250 3.99 23.57 -5.30
CA TYR A 250 3.34 22.91 -6.42
C TYR A 250 2.10 22.09 -6.05
N ALA A 251 1.82 21.90 -4.77
CA ALA A 251 0.56 21.33 -4.31
C ALA A 251 -0.64 22.24 -4.60
N PHE A 252 -0.44 23.57 -4.60
CA PHE A 252 -1.51 24.55 -4.75
C PHE A 252 -1.31 25.47 -5.98
N MET A 253 -0.09 25.59 -6.45
CA MET A 253 0.30 26.38 -7.61
C MET A 253 1.18 25.53 -8.53
N PRO A 254 0.61 24.49 -9.16
CA PRO A 254 1.36 23.68 -10.11
C PRO A 254 1.64 24.53 -11.34
N ASP A 255 2.81 25.16 -11.36
CA ASP A 255 3.31 25.89 -12.52
C ASP A 255 3.46 24.94 -13.71
N ALA A 256 3.55 25.53 -14.90
CA ALA A 256 3.54 24.95 -16.23
C ALA A 256 4.54 23.79 -16.52
N ILE A 257 5.11 23.16 -15.51
CA ILE A 257 5.93 21.93 -15.67
C ILE A 257 5.12 20.82 -16.35
N ILE A 258 3.78 20.81 -16.16
CA ILE A 258 2.89 19.76 -16.68
C ILE A 258 2.25 20.16 -18.02
N GLY A 259 2.38 21.44 -18.45
CA GLY A 259 1.68 21.96 -19.64
C GLY A 259 0.16 21.86 -19.48
N GLY A 260 -0.51 22.97 -19.43
CA GLY A 260 -1.98 23.04 -19.25
C GLY A 260 -2.37 24.21 -18.34
N GLY A 261 -3.67 24.51 -18.26
CA GLY A 261 -4.15 25.55 -17.34
C GLY A 261 -3.98 25.11 -15.87
N ILE A 262 -3.81 26.07 -14.96
CA ILE A 262 -3.59 25.86 -13.51
C ILE A 262 -4.60 24.88 -12.91
N GLY A 263 -5.86 24.95 -13.32
CA GLY A 263 -6.92 24.06 -12.83
C GLY A 263 -6.70 22.58 -13.22
N TYR A 264 -6.21 22.32 -14.43
CA TYR A 264 -5.91 20.97 -14.89
C TYR A 264 -4.72 20.37 -14.14
N ALA A 265 -3.67 21.15 -13.96
CA ALA A 265 -2.47 20.71 -13.25
C ALA A 265 -2.75 20.43 -11.77
N LEU A 266 -3.57 21.27 -11.10
CA LEU A 266 -4.01 21.04 -9.73
C LEU A 266 -4.85 19.76 -9.61
N LYS A 267 -5.82 19.57 -10.51
CA LYS A 267 -6.62 18.34 -10.58
C LYS A 267 -5.73 17.11 -10.75
N THR A 268 -4.73 17.18 -11.63
CA THR A 268 -3.81 16.08 -11.89
C THR A 268 -2.96 15.76 -10.64
N ALA A 269 -2.44 16.77 -9.95
CA ALA A 269 -1.68 16.57 -8.71
C ALA A 269 -2.53 15.89 -7.62
N ILE A 270 -3.78 16.33 -7.42
CA ILE A 270 -4.71 15.73 -6.46
C ILE A 270 -5.05 14.28 -6.86
N SER A 271 -5.39 14.05 -8.12
CA SER A 271 -5.77 12.72 -8.63
C SER A 271 -4.60 11.73 -8.53
N GLN A 272 -3.39 12.13 -8.94
CA GLN A 272 -2.20 11.29 -8.81
C GLN A 272 -1.84 11.05 -7.33
N GLY A 273 -1.96 12.05 -6.48
CA GLY A 273 -1.80 11.91 -5.04
C GLY A 273 -2.76 10.90 -4.45
N ALA A 274 -4.06 10.96 -4.81
CA ALA A 274 -5.08 10.03 -4.34
C ALA A 274 -4.84 8.61 -4.85
N LYS A 275 -4.64 8.46 -6.16
CA LYS A 275 -4.47 7.17 -6.84
C LYS A 275 -3.21 6.44 -6.34
N ARG A 276 -2.08 7.13 -6.29
CA ARG A 276 -0.80 6.55 -5.86
C ARG A 276 -0.69 6.43 -4.35
N GLY A 277 -1.30 7.33 -3.60
CA GLY A 277 -1.45 7.23 -2.15
C GLY A 277 -2.21 5.97 -1.75
N LEU A 278 -3.39 5.74 -2.35
CA LEU A 278 -4.17 4.53 -2.12
C LEU A 278 -3.39 3.26 -2.48
N PHE A 279 -2.73 3.26 -3.65
CA PHE A 279 -1.93 2.11 -4.09
C PHE A 279 -0.77 1.79 -3.15
N SER A 280 -0.20 2.80 -2.47
CA SER A 280 0.88 2.64 -1.49
C SER A 280 0.35 2.17 -0.14
N ASN A 281 -0.45 2.99 0.54
CA ASN A 281 -0.83 2.74 1.93
C ASN A 281 -2.09 1.89 2.13
N GLU A 282 -2.84 1.61 1.08
CA GLU A 282 -4.03 0.75 1.03
C GLU A 282 -5.19 1.18 1.97
N ALA A 283 -5.12 2.36 2.60
CA ALA A 283 -6.13 2.82 3.54
C ALA A 283 -7.46 3.15 2.85
N GLY A 284 -8.51 2.44 3.21
CA GLY A 284 -9.83 2.54 2.56
C GLY A 284 -10.04 1.56 1.41
N MET A 285 -9.02 0.80 1.03
CA MET A 285 -9.11 -0.20 -0.03
C MET A 285 -9.71 -1.53 0.46
N GLY A 286 -9.58 -1.83 1.75
CA GLY A 286 -10.10 -3.07 2.34
C GLY A 286 -9.16 -4.27 2.18
N SER A 287 -7.91 -4.08 1.83
CA SER A 287 -6.93 -5.16 1.65
C SER A 287 -6.31 -5.61 2.98
N THR A 288 -5.68 -4.69 3.70
CA THR A 288 -4.97 -4.96 4.95
C THR A 288 -5.85 -5.46 6.11
N PRO A 289 -7.17 -5.21 6.18
CA PRO A 289 -8.07 -5.84 7.15
C PRO A 289 -7.95 -7.36 7.22
N HIS A 290 -7.56 -8.03 6.12
CA HIS A 290 -7.34 -9.47 6.12
C HIS A 290 -6.19 -9.87 7.04
N ALA A 291 -5.08 -9.14 7.04
CA ALA A 291 -3.97 -9.38 7.96
C ALA A 291 -4.34 -9.00 9.40
N HIS A 292 -4.99 -7.84 9.57
CA HIS A 292 -5.39 -7.35 10.90
C HIS A 292 -6.42 -8.24 11.58
N ALA A 293 -7.29 -8.94 10.85
CA ALA A 293 -8.21 -9.93 11.39
C ALA A 293 -7.51 -11.13 12.06
N LEU A 294 -6.32 -11.50 11.55
CA LEU A 294 -5.54 -12.64 12.04
C LEU A 294 -4.79 -12.35 13.34
N ALA A 295 -4.70 -11.09 13.75
CA ALA A 295 -3.96 -10.67 14.94
C ALA A 295 -4.62 -11.16 16.23
N ASN A 296 -3.82 -11.72 17.13
CA ASN A 296 -4.23 -12.10 18.47
C ASN A 296 -4.04 -10.91 19.41
N VAL A 297 -5.10 -10.13 19.61
CA VAL A 297 -5.14 -8.94 20.47
C VAL A 297 -6.26 -9.05 21.50
N LYS A 298 -6.14 -8.32 22.61
CA LYS A 298 -7.15 -8.34 23.68
C LYS A 298 -8.44 -7.60 23.30
N ASN A 299 -8.31 -6.56 22.50
CA ASN A 299 -9.46 -5.80 22.00
C ASN A 299 -9.18 -5.22 20.62
N PRO A 300 -10.22 -4.94 19.81
CA PRO A 300 -10.07 -4.42 18.44
C PRO A 300 -9.36 -3.08 18.33
N HIS A 301 -9.48 -2.21 19.35
CA HIS A 301 -8.80 -0.93 19.39
C HIS A 301 -7.28 -1.06 19.32
N GLU A 302 -6.70 -2.07 19.97
CA GLU A 302 -5.26 -2.33 19.95
C GLU A 302 -4.76 -2.52 18.52
N GLN A 303 -5.45 -3.37 17.75
CA GLN A 303 -5.06 -3.60 16.36
C GLN A 303 -5.35 -2.38 15.45
N GLY A 304 -6.41 -1.63 15.73
CA GLY A 304 -6.69 -0.37 15.04
C GLY A 304 -5.57 0.66 15.21
N THR A 305 -5.04 0.83 16.42
CA THR A 305 -3.93 1.77 16.67
C THR A 305 -2.65 1.34 15.98
N VAL A 306 -2.37 0.04 15.96
CA VAL A 306 -1.20 -0.52 15.26
C VAL A 306 -1.33 -0.36 13.74
N ALA A 307 -2.52 -0.54 13.17
CA ALA A 307 -2.77 -0.35 11.73
C ALA A 307 -2.49 1.10 11.27
N MET A 308 -2.82 2.11 12.10
CA MET A 308 -2.48 3.51 11.80
C MET A 308 -0.98 3.72 11.66
N ILE A 309 -0.17 3.05 12.47
CA ILE A 309 1.30 3.14 12.40
C ILE A 309 1.81 2.54 11.10
N GLY A 310 1.16 1.51 10.58
CA GLY A 310 1.48 0.95 9.25
C GLY A 310 1.39 2.01 8.15
N VAL A 311 0.27 2.74 8.06
CA VAL A 311 0.09 3.84 7.09
C VAL A 311 1.10 4.98 7.31
N PHE A 312 1.40 5.29 8.57
CA PHE A 312 2.41 6.31 8.89
C PHE A 312 3.80 5.90 8.37
N ILE A 313 4.22 4.68 8.63
CA ILE A 313 5.51 4.14 8.16
C ILE A 313 5.54 4.11 6.62
N ASP A 314 4.49 3.61 5.99
CA ASP A 314 4.40 3.54 4.54
C ASP A 314 4.58 4.90 3.89
N THR A 315 3.72 5.86 4.23
CA THR A 315 3.62 7.12 3.48
C THR A 315 4.52 8.22 4.04
N PHE A 316 4.50 8.45 5.37
CA PHE A 316 5.26 9.57 5.95
C PHE A 316 6.74 9.24 6.15
N VAL A 317 7.13 7.96 6.15
CA VAL A 317 8.52 7.56 6.29
C VAL A 317 9.06 7.07 4.94
N VAL A 318 8.59 5.93 4.45
CA VAL A 318 9.22 5.26 3.29
C VAL A 318 8.95 6.01 1.98
N LEU A 319 7.70 6.35 1.68
CA LEU A 319 7.35 7.08 0.47
C LEU A 319 7.94 8.49 0.47
N THR A 320 7.91 9.16 1.62
CA THR A 320 8.53 10.49 1.78
C THR A 320 10.03 10.43 1.52
N MET A 321 10.72 9.37 1.96
CA MET A 321 12.14 9.19 1.64
C MET A 321 12.36 9.16 0.13
N THR A 322 11.57 8.38 -0.62
CA THR A 322 11.63 8.36 -2.09
C THR A 322 11.42 9.75 -2.68
N ALA A 323 10.37 10.44 -2.23
CA ALA A 323 10.03 11.77 -2.72
C ALA A 323 11.16 12.78 -2.50
N LEU A 324 11.73 12.80 -1.29
CA LEU A 324 12.83 13.71 -0.96
C LEU A 324 14.10 13.41 -1.79
N VAL A 325 14.44 12.11 -1.93
CA VAL A 325 15.58 11.69 -2.75
C VAL A 325 15.37 12.12 -4.20
N VAL A 326 14.23 11.78 -4.79
CA VAL A 326 13.93 12.05 -6.20
C VAL A 326 13.86 13.56 -6.48
N ILE A 327 13.14 14.33 -5.67
CA ILE A 327 12.96 15.75 -5.90
C ILE A 327 14.28 16.52 -5.65
N SER A 328 15.03 16.17 -4.59
CA SER A 328 16.31 16.86 -4.29
C SER A 328 17.40 16.61 -5.33
N THR A 329 17.32 15.49 -6.07
CA THR A 329 18.34 15.13 -7.07
C THR A 329 17.92 15.51 -8.49
N LEU A 330 16.65 15.30 -8.85
CA LEU A 330 16.20 15.43 -10.24
C LEU A 330 15.45 16.73 -10.53
N TYR A 331 14.96 17.46 -9.51
CA TYR A 331 14.23 18.72 -9.68
C TYR A 331 14.97 19.91 -9.06
N ALA A 332 15.35 19.82 -7.77
CA ALA A 332 15.97 20.91 -7.05
C ALA A 332 17.39 21.22 -7.59
N GLY A 333 17.79 22.49 -7.49
CA GLY A 333 19.11 22.92 -7.95
C GLY A 333 19.33 22.76 -9.45
N ASN A 334 18.32 23.06 -10.27
CA ASN A 334 18.34 22.86 -11.72
C ASN A 334 18.61 21.40 -12.13
N GLY A 335 18.02 20.45 -11.43
CA GLY A 335 18.08 19.05 -11.81
C GLY A 335 17.49 18.79 -13.21
N PRO A 336 17.71 17.62 -13.80
CA PRO A 336 17.31 17.32 -15.17
C PRO A 336 15.80 17.47 -15.43
N LEU A 337 14.95 17.33 -14.42
CA LEU A 337 13.49 17.52 -14.54
C LEU A 337 12.99 18.90 -14.09
N ALA A 338 13.88 19.82 -13.75
CA ALA A 338 13.50 21.16 -13.27
C ALA A 338 12.67 21.97 -14.29
N HIS A 339 12.84 21.71 -15.58
CA HIS A 339 12.21 22.44 -16.68
C HIS A 339 11.22 21.60 -17.51
N GLY A 340 10.82 20.45 -17.00
CA GLY A 340 9.83 19.57 -17.64
C GLY A 340 10.34 18.15 -17.90
N ALA A 341 9.54 17.39 -18.64
CA ALA A 341 9.85 15.99 -18.96
C ALA A 341 11.10 15.89 -19.86
N VAL A 342 11.93 14.88 -19.59
CA VAL A 342 13.14 14.58 -20.35
C VAL A 342 13.00 13.16 -20.92
N ASP A 343 13.38 12.99 -22.20
CA ASP A 343 13.39 11.70 -22.85
C ASP A 343 14.30 10.71 -22.10
N GLY A 344 13.84 9.48 -21.96
CA GLY A 344 14.56 8.42 -21.26
C GLY A 344 14.32 8.36 -19.74
N ILE A 345 13.61 9.32 -19.14
CA ILE A 345 13.19 9.28 -17.74
C ILE A 345 11.74 8.78 -17.65
N SER A 346 11.54 7.69 -16.94
CA SER A 346 10.25 7.06 -16.71
C SER A 346 10.03 6.82 -15.21
N LYS A 347 8.79 6.53 -14.81
CA LYS A 347 8.45 6.16 -13.42
C LYS A 347 9.27 5.00 -12.88
N THR A 348 9.71 4.08 -13.74
CA THR A 348 10.40 2.84 -13.34
C THR A 348 11.90 3.02 -13.13
N ASN A 349 12.55 3.95 -13.86
CA ASN A 349 13.98 4.20 -13.72
C ASN A 349 14.32 5.45 -12.89
N MET A 350 13.32 6.30 -12.59
CA MET A 350 13.50 7.60 -11.95
C MET A 350 14.19 7.49 -10.57
N ALA A 351 13.83 6.50 -9.76
CA ALA A 351 14.49 6.26 -8.48
C ALA A 351 15.93 5.79 -8.68
N GLN A 352 16.19 4.92 -9.66
CA GLN A 352 17.56 4.49 -10.00
C GLN A 352 18.42 5.67 -10.39
N LEU A 353 17.95 6.56 -11.26
CA LEU A 353 18.66 7.79 -11.65
C LEU A 353 18.92 8.70 -10.44
N ALA A 354 17.95 8.85 -9.56
CA ALA A 354 18.08 9.67 -8.36
C ALA A 354 19.20 9.17 -7.43
N PHE A 355 19.20 7.88 -7.11
CA PHE A 355 20.25 7.27 -6.28
C PHE A 355 21.60 7.23 -7.00
N SER A 356 21.63 6.99 -8.31
CA SER A 356 22.85 6.98 -9.13
C SER A 356 23.55 8.31 -9.17
N SER A 357 22.81 9.42 -9.02
CA SER A 357 23.40 10.78 -8.98
C SER A 357 24.37 10.99 -7.80
N VAL A 358 24.25 10.16 -6.74
CA VAL A 358 25.11 10.22 -5.53
C VAL A 358 26.00 8.98 -5.41
N PHE A 359 25.47 7.79 -5.66
CA PHE A 359 26.22 6.55 -5.51
C PHE A 359 27.04 6.16 -6.75
N GLY A 360 26.84 6.85 -7.88
CA GLY A 360 27.29 6.42 -9.19
C GLY A 360 26.35 5.41 -9.84
N GLU A 361 26.44 5.28 -11.15
CA GLU A 361 25.46 4.55 -11.96
C GLU A 361 25.32 3.08 -11.53
N THR A 362 26.41 2.35 -11.39
CA THR A 362 26.38 0.92 -11.04
C THR A 362 25.81 0.67 -9.66
N LEU A 363 26.29 1.40 -8.64
CA LEU A 363 25.85 1.17 -7.25
C LEU A 363 24.44 1.70 -7.02
N GLY A 364 24.05 2.83 -7.60
CA GLY A 364 22.72 3.41 -7.45
C GLY A 364 21.65 2.52 -8.10
N ASN A 365 21.90 2.07 -9.32
CA ASN A 365 21.00 1.13 -10.00
C ASN A 365 20.86 -0.19 -9.23
N ALA A 366 21.96 -0.77 -8.76
CA ALA A 366 21.95 -2.00 -7.99
C ALA A 366 21.22 -1.85 -6.65
N PHE A 367 21.48 -0.76 -5.93
CA PHE A 367 20.82 -0.46 -4.65
C PHE A 367 19.30 -0.41 -4.78
N VAL A 368 18.79 0.36 -5.76
CA VAL A 368 17.34 0.46 -5.96
C VAL A 368 16.74 -0.85 -6.43
N ALA A 369 17.43 -1.60 -7.31
CA ALA A 369 16.96 -2.90 -7.77
C ALA A 369 16.83 -3.91 -6.62
N ILE A 370 17.79 -3.94 -5.70
CA ILE A 370 17.75 -4.82 -4.51
C ILE A 370 16.62 -4.37 -3.56
N CYS A 371 16.50 -3.07 -3.29
CA CYS A 371 15.41 -2.55 -2.45
C CYS A 371 14.04 -2.86 -3.05
N LEU A 372 13.88 -2.65 -4.36
CA LEU A 372 12.64 -2.92 -5.05
C LEU A 372 12.31 -4.41 -5.08
N LEU A 373 13.32 -5.28 -5.21
CA LEU A 373 13.14 -6.72 -5.08
C LEU A 373 12.52 -7.09 -3.72
N PHE A 374 13.05 -6.57 -2.62
CA PHE A 374 12.49 -6.82 -1.29
C PHE A 374 11.08 -6.24 -1.13
N PHE A 375 10.87 -5.00 -1.53
CA PHE A 375 9.58 -4.29 -1.40
C PHE A 375 8.49 -4.98 -2.22
N ALA A 376 8.72 -5.16 -3.51
CA ALA A 376 7.76 -5.76 -4.40
C ALA A 376 7.50 -7.24 -4.09
N PHE A 377 8.55 -7.99 -3.70
CA PHE A 377 8.39 -9.39 -3.33
C PHE A 377 7.59 -9.57 -2.04
N SER A 378 7.84 -8.75 -1.01
CA SER A 378 7.03 -8.79 0.22
C SER A 378 5.56 -8.48 -0.05
N THR A 379 5.29 -7.55 -0.98
CA THR A 379 3.93 -7.21 -1.40
C THR A 379 3.25 -8.38 -2.13
N ILE A 380 3.94 -9.07 -3.05
CA ILE A 380 3.43 -10.29 -3.68
C ILE A 380 2.99 -11.32 -2.61
N VAL A 381 3.82 -11.51 -1.58
CA VAL A 381 3.54 -12.45 -0.49
C VAL A 381 2.33 -12.03 0.34
N GLY A 382 2.23 -10.76 0.71
CA GLY A 382 1.09 -10.20 1.47
C GLY A 382 -0.21 -10.27 0.67
N TRP A 383 -0.19 -9.85 -0.59
CA TRP A 383 -1.36 -9.84 -1.46
C TRP A 383 -1.87 -11.23 -1.80
N ASN A 384 -0.97 -12.21 -1.93
CA ASN A 384 -1.39 -13.60 -2.10
C ASN A 384 -2.23 -14.10 -0.94
N LEU A 385 -1.87 -13.75 0.30
CA LEU A 385 -2.68 -14.09 1.48
C LEU A 385 -4.09 -13.48 1.39
N PHE A 386 -4.20 -12.22 0.97
CA PHE A 386 -5.50 -11.55 0.86
C PHE A 386 -6.38 -12.19 -0.22
N GLY A 387 -5.80 -12.50 -1.38
CA GLY A 387 -6.49 -13.23 -2.42
C GLY A 387 -6.93 -14.64 -1.96
N HIS A 388 -6.05 -15.35 -1.27
CA HIS A 388 -6.30 -16.69 -0.73
C HIS A 388 -7.50 -16.72 0.24
N ILE A 389 -7.63 -15.72 1.13
CA ILE A 389 -8.77 -15.61 2.06
C ILE A 389 -10.07 -15.40 1.29
N ASN A 390 -10.05 -14.58 0.24
CA ASN A 390 -11.24 -14.31 -0.57
C ASN A 390 -11.62 -15.48 -1.51
N VAL A 391 -10.64 -16.20 -2.06
CA VAL A 391 -10.87 -17.45 -2.79
C VAL A 391 -11.50 -18.50 -1.87
N ASN A 392 -10.99 -18.64 -0.66
CA ASN A 392 -11.57 -19.53 0.34
C ASN A 392 -13.03 -19.16 0.68
N TYR A 393 -13.32 -17.85 0.76
CA TYR A 393 -14.68 -17.36 1.00
C TYR A 393 -15.64 -17.71 -0.15
N LEU A 394 -15.21 -17.58 -1.43
CA LEU A 394 -16.06 -17.80 -2.60
C LEU A 394 -16.21 -19.29 -2.95
N PHE A 395 -15.13 -20.05 -2.88
CA PHE A 395 -15.03 -21.39 -3.46
C PHE A 395 -14.59 -22.47 -2.46
N GLY A 396 -14.28 -22.08 -1.21
CA GLY A 396 -13.81 -22.98 -0.18
C GLY A 396 -12.33 -23.37 -0.28
N LYS A 397 -11.82 -24.07 0.74
CA LYS A 397 -10.39 -24.38 0.91
C LYS A 397 -9.75 -25.14 -0.27
N LYS A 398 -10.55 -25.95 -1.00
CA LYS A 398 -10.05 -26.73 -2.16
C LYS A 398 -9.59 -25.85 -3.34
N ALA A 399 -10.11 -24.63 -3.44
CA ALA A 399 -9.74 -23.69 -4.51
C ALA A 399 -8.42 -22.95 -4.28
N ASN A 400 -7.83 -23.08 -3.10
CA ASN A 400 -6.61 -22.36 -2.72
C ASN A 400 -5.39 -22.79 -3.52
N LEU A 401 -5.23 -24.08 -3.81
CA LEU A 401 -4.10 -24.55 -4.64
C LEU A 401 -4.23 -24.12 -6.09
N PRO A 402 -5.37 -24.31 -6.79
CA PRO A 402 -5.56 -23.74 -8.13
C PRO A 402 -5.30 -22.23 -8.19
N TYR A 403 -5.82 -21.47 -7.22
CA TYR A 403 -5.56 -20.03 -7.13
C TYR A 403 -4.06 -19.72 -7.04
N SER A 404 -3.33 -20.38 -6.16
CA SER A 404 -1.88 -20.15 -6.01
C SER A 404 -1.12 -20.46 -7.30
N ILE A 405 -1.47 -21.52 -8.02
CA ILE A 405 -0.85 -21.86 -9.32
C ILE A 405 -1.13 -20.76 -10.35
N ILE A 406 -2.39 -20.31 -10.44
CA ILE A 406 -2.75 -19.21 -11.35
C ILE A 406 -2.00 -17.94 -10.99
N ALA A 407 -1.94 -17.58 -9.69
CA ALA A 407 -1.21 -16.41 -9.22
C ALA A 407 0.28 -16.45 -9.62
N LEU A 408 0.94 -17.61 -9.51
CA LEU A 408 2.32 -17.79 -9.94
C LEU A 408 2.50 -17.57 -11.46
N VAL A 409 1.55 -18.04 -12.26
CA VAL A 409 1.55 -17.78 -13.71
C VAL A 409 1.43 -16.27 -13.98
N PHE A 410 0.54 -15.56 -13.28
CA PHE A 410 0.40 -14.11 -13.42
C PHE A 410 1.66 -13.36 -12.97
N ILE A 411 2.33 -13.77 -11.89
CA ILE A 411 3.61 -13.21 -11.45
C ILE A 411 4.66 -13.34 -12.57
N PHE A 412 4.78 -14.53 -13.17
CA PHE A 412 5.70 -14.74 -14.30
C PHE A 412 5.32 -13.88 -15.52
N LEU A 413 4.05 -13.89 -15.93
CA LEU A 413 3.59 -13.11 -17.07
C LEU A 413 3.79 -11.60 -16.86
N GLY A 414 3.67 -11.11 -15.64
CA GLY A 414 3.92 -9.70 -15.30
C GLY A 414 5.31 -9.23 -15.69
N SER A 415 6.33 -10.05 -15.52
CA SER A 415 7.69 -9.73 -15.93
C SER A 415 7.90 -9.73 -17.46
N CYS A 416 6.98 -10.33 -18.23
CA CYS A 416 7.08 -10.46 -19.68
C CYS A 416 6.22 -9.43 -20.45
N LEU A 417 5.25 -8.77 -19.79
CA LEU A 417 4.29 -7.89 -20.42
C LEU A 417 4.64 -6.41 -20.26
N SER A 418 4.08 -5.59 -21.18
CA SER A 418 4.26 -4.14 -21.10
C SER A 418 3.56 -3.54 -19.88
N ASN A 419 4.23 -2.56 -19.29
CA ASN A 419 3.91 -1.95 -18.01
C ASN A 419 2.51 -1.26 -17.96
N ASP A 420 2.10 -0.52 -19.02
CA ASP A 420 0.97 0.40 -18.93
C ASP A 420 -0.38 -0.29 -18.73
N LEU A 421 -0.70 -1.33 -19.51
CA LEU A 421 -1.98 -2.03 -19.37
C LEU A 421 -2.12 -2.72 -18.01
N VAL A 422 -1.03 -3.30 -17.50
CA VAL A 422 -1.01 -4.00 -16.21
C VAL A 422 -1.26 -3.01 -15.07
N TRP A 423 -0.62 -1.84 -15.11
CA TRP A 423 -0.85 -0.76 -14.14
C TRP A 423 -2.28 -0.24 -14.19
N GLU A 424 -2.82 0.01 -15.38
CA GLU A 424 -4.18 0.54 -15.54
C GLU A 424 -5.25 -0.46 -15.06
N LEU A 425 -5.08 -1.76 -15.35
CA LEU A 425 -5.98 -2.80 -14.84
C LEU A 425 -5.91 -2.92 -13.31
N THR A 426 -4.71 -2.87 -12.74
CA THR A 426 -4.50 -2.89 -11.29
C THR A 426 -5.21 -1.71 -10.63
N ASP A 427 -5.02 -0.51 -11.16
CA ASP A 427 -5.66 0.70 -10.66
C ASP A 427 -7.20 0.59 -10.72
N MET A 428 -7.76 0.09 -11.84
CA MET A 428 -9.20 -0.09 -11.98
C MET A 428 -9.78 -1.02 -10.91
N PHE A 429 -9.20 -2.19 -10.72
CA PHE A 429 -9.72 -3.14 -9.74
C PHE A 429 -9.50 -2.68 -8.31
N ASN A 430 -8.37 -2.02 -8.00
CA ASN A 430 -8.13 -1.41 -6.69
C ASN A 430 -9.21 -0.38 -6.34
N GLN A 431 -9.56 0.48 -7.30
CA GLN A 431 -10.59 1.51 -7.10
C GLN A 431 -11.98 0.90 -6.92
N LEU A 432 -12.28 -0.18 -7.65
CA LEU A 432 -13.55 -0.91 -7.49
C LEU A 432 -13.70 -1.55 -6.12
N MET A 433 -12.60 -1.94 -5.45
CA MET A 433 -12.64 -2.47 -4.08
C MET A 433 -13.06 -1.41 -3.06
N VAL A 434 -12.70 -0.15 -3.26
CA VAL A 434 -13.00 0.96 -2.33
C VAL A 434 -14.50 1.13 -2.11
N LEU A 435 -15.30 1.00 -3.17
CA LEU A 435 -16.75 1.22 -3.12
C LEU A 435 -17.45 0.32 -2.06
N PRO A 436 -17.42 -1.02 -2.17
CA PRO A 436 -18.07 -1.90 -1.20
C PRO A 436 -17.48 -1.77 0.20
N ASN A 437 -16.17 -1.52 0.29
CA ASN A 437 -15.49 -1.35 1.55
C ASN A 437 -16.00 -0.12 2.30
N VAL A 438 -15.95 1.05 1.68
CA VAL A 438 -16.38 2.32 2.32
C VAL A 438 -17.86 2.27 2.70
N ILE A 439 -18.74 1.71 1.85
CA ILE A 439 -20.16 1.54 2.18
C ILE A 439 -20.34 0.76 3.47
N ALA A 440 -19.64 -0.35 3.64
CA ALA A 440 -19.73 -1.17 4.86
C ALA A 440 -19.12 -0.50 6.09
N LEU A 441 -17.98 0.19 5.92
CA LEU A 441 -17.35 0.96 6.99
C LEU A 441 -18.30 2.04 7.53
N MET A 442 -18.97 2.79 6.65
CA MET A 442 -19.92 3.82 7.04
C MET A 442 -21.12 3.23 7.78
N ALA A 443 -21.68 2.12 7.30
CA ALA A 443 -22.79 1.42 7.94
C ALA A 443 -22.46 0.94 9.36
N LEU A 444 -21.23 0.51 9.60
CA LEU A 444 -20.75 0.00 10.89
C LEU A 444 -19.96 1.02 11.72
N SER A 445 -19.99 2.29 11.34
CA SER A 445 -19.24 3.36 12.00
C SER A 445 -19.52 3.52 13.50
N GLY A 446 -20.69 3.07 13.96
CA GLY A 446 -21.05 3.03 15.38
C GLY A 446 -20.12 2.12 16.19
N LEU A 447 -19.78 0.92 15.68
CA LEU A 447 -18.86 0.00 16.35
C LEU A 447 -17.46 0.60 16.46
N VAL A 448 -16.99 1.23 15.39
CA VAL A 448 -15.71 1.92 15.36
C VAL A 448 -15.64 3.05 16.40
N ALA A 449 -16.70 3.85 16.51
CA ALA A 449 -16.78 4.93 17.48
C ALA A 449 -16.76 4.41 18.94
N VAL A 450 -17.39 3.27 19.21
CA VAL A 450 -17.37 2.62 20.54
C VAL A 450 -15.97 2.15 20.86
N ALA A 451 -15.28 1.47 19.92
CA ALA A 451 -13.90 1.02 20.12
C ALA A 451 -12.94 2.20 20.41
N ALA A 452 -13.08 3.31 19.66
CA ALA A 452 -12.26 4.49 19.84
C ALA A 452 -12.49 5.25 21.19
N ARG A 453 -13.66 5.08 21.82
CA ARG A 453 -13.99 5.67 23.14
C ARG A 453 -13.41 4.87 24.30
N LYS A 454 -13.39 3.54 24.19
CA LYS A 454 -12.87 2.67 25.27
C LYS A 454 -11.41 2.94 25.60
N SER A 455 -10.62 3.51 24.69
CA SER A 455 -9.24 3.92 24.95
C SER A 455 -9.11 5.06 25.98
N GLY A 456 -10.06 6.00 26.01
CA GLY A 456 -10.07 7.10 26.97
C GLY A 456 -10.24 6.64 28.41
N ASP A 457 -11.13 5.66 28.64
CA ASP A 457 -11.43 5.13 29.98
C ASP A 457 -10.27 4.31 30.58
N VAL A 458 -9.47 3.66 29.73
CA VAL A 458 -8.29 2.90 30.19
C VAL A 458 -7.17 3.85 30.58
N HIS A 459 -6.96 4.90 29.79
CA HIS A 459 -5.90 5.89 30.07
C HIS A 459 -6.19 6.72 31.35
N GLU A 460 -7.44 7.11 31.60
CA GLU A 460 -7.83 7.76 32.84
C GLU A 460 -7.68 6.85 34.07
N ARG A 461 -7.92 5.55 33.93
CA ARG A 461 -7.74 4.59 35.02
C ARG A 461 -6.26 4.28 35.32
N GLU A 462 -5.39 4.34 34.30
CA GLU A 462 -3.95 4.15 34.49
C GLU A 462 -3.27 5.38 35.09
N LEU A 463 -3.78 6.60 34.78
CA LEU A 463 -3.29 7.84 35.38
C LEU A 463 -3.80 8.06 36.82
N ARG A 464 -4.83 7.32 37.25
CA ARG A 464 -5.35 7.37 38.64
C ARG A 464 -4.78 6.28 39.54
N LYS A 465 -3.92 5.41 39.03
CA LYS A 465 -3.11 4.45 39.80
C LYS A 465 -1.66 4.91 39.88
#